data_6aa4a5a1d718fb6a3809dffa58da13a6
#
_entry.id   6aa4a5a1d718fb6a3809dffa58da13a6
#
_cell.length_a   1.000
_cell.length_b   1.000
_cell.length_c   1.000
_cell.angle_alpha   90.00
_cell.angle_beta   90.00
_cell.angle_gamma   90.00
#
_symmetry.space_group_name_H-M   'P 1'
#
loop_
_entity.id
_entity.type
_entity.pdbx_description
1 polymer ?
#
loop_
_entity_poly.entity_id
_entity_poly.type
_entity_poly.pdbx_seq_one_letter_code
_entity_poly.pdbx_strand_id
1 'polypeptide(L)'
;MLAIARYGNLAAAARSLGVNHSTVFRRLGAIESRLGVRLFDRKDGAYAATAAGEDLLRTAERVEAEVEALERRLSGQDARLTGTLRLTAPDDIAEVLLMPLLAEFRGRYPDITLDLVIDNRMLSLTRREADIALRPTLEPPESLTGRRVATLSATVYRTSGRLVRAAGDAGDRAAWAQRDWIAWEEGAGPPAVARWLARNVDPGHIGYRSNSLLNQASAARAGLGLAILPCFQGDTDPHLVRVIDPPEALQTDLWLLTHPDLRRAARVRALLDLLYDRLRAMAPRLGGATDP
;
A
#
# COMPACT_ATOMS: atom_id res chain seq x y z
N MET A 1 14.88 -17.15 -16.25
CA MET A 1 14.80 -15.66 -16.17
C MET A 1 14.84 -15.20 -14.72
N LEU A 2 13.90 -15.58 -13.88
CA LEU A 2 13.84 -15.17 -12.46
C LEU A 2 15.15 -15.45 -11.70
N ALA A 3 15.75 -16.63 -11.85
CA ALA A 3 17.01 -16.94 -11.20
C ALA A 3 18.16 -15.98 -11.61
N ILE A 4 18.22 -15.56 -12.88
CA ILE A 4 19.22 -14.59 -13.33
C ILE A 4 19.03 -13.23 -12.64
N ALA A 5 17.79 -12.76 -12.55
CA ALA A 5 17.47 -11.50 -11.87
C ALA A 5 17.76 -11.54 -10.37
N ARG A 6 17.37 -12.63 -9.69
CA ARG A 6 17.58 -12.82 -8.24
C ARG A 6 19.05 -12.90 -7.84
N TYR A 7 19.88 -13.55 -8.66
CA TYR A 7 21.28 -13.78 -8.32
C TYR A 7 22.26 -12.86 -9.04
N GLY A 8 21.79 -12.04 -9.98
CA GLY A 8 22.59 -11.06 -10.71
C GLY A 8 23.66 -11.63 -11.65
N ASN A 9 23.85 -12.96 -11.70
CA ASN A 9 24.82 -13.60 -12.60
C ASN A 9 24.40 -15.04 -12.98
N LEU A 10 24.90 -15.47 -14.16
CA LEU A 10 24.51 -16.78 -14.72
C LEU A 10 25.05 -17.98 -13.93
N ALA A 11 26.21 -17.84 -13.28
CA ALA A 11 26.82 -18.93 -12.53
C ALA A 11 26.04 -19.24 -11.25
N ALA A 12 25.61 -18.21 -10.53
CA ALA A 12 24.77 -18.38 -9.34
C ALA A 12 23.36 -18.86 -9.71
N ALA A 13 22.77 -18.32 -10.80
CA ALA A 13 21.50 -18.81 -11.33
C ALA A 13 21.57 -20.29 -11.76
N ALA A 14 22.67 -20.72 -12.39
CA ALA A 14 22.87 -22.11 -12.78
C ALA A 14 22.95 -23.04 -11.57
N ARG A 15 23.67 -22.64 -10.51
CA ARG A 15 23.72 -23.42 -9.26
C ARG A 15 22.34 -23.56 -8.62
N SER A 16 21.57 -22.50 -8.55
CA SER A 16 20.22 -22.51 -7.95
C SER A 16 19.24 -23.40 -8.73
N LEU A 17 19.43 -23.53 -10.04
CA LEU A 17 18.59 -24.32 -10.93
C LEU A 17 19.10 -25.77 -11.12
N GLY A 18 20.23 -26.12 -10.51
CA GLY A 18 20.83 -27.46 -10.67
C GLY A 18 21.29 -27.77 -12.11
N VAL A 19 21.67 -26.72 -12.90
CA VAL A 19 22.10 -26.88 -14.30
C VAL A 19 23.46 -26.26 -14.54
N ASN A 20 24.07 -26.53 -15.72
CA ASN A 20 25.33 -25.92 -16.11
C ASN A 20 25.16 -24.44 -16.56
N HIS A 21 26.18 -23.63 -16.33
CA HIS A 21 26.23 -22.22 -16.77
C HIS A 21 25.93 -22.07 -18.27
N SER A 22 26.49 -22.93 -19.13
CA SER A 22 26.25 -22.93 -20.57
C SER A 22 24.78 -23.19 -20.93
N THR A 23 24.07 -23.96 -20.13
CA THR A 23 22.64 -24.23 -20.30
C THR A 23 21.81 -22.97 -20.04
N VAL A 24 22.11 -22.23 -18.97
CA VAL A 24 21.43 -20.98 -18.65
C VAL A 24 21.70 -19.94 -19.74
N PHE A 25 22.97 -19.77 -20.14
CA PHE A 25 23.37 -18.87 -21.20
C PHE A 25 22.65 -19.16 -22.53
N ARG A 26 22.64 -20.43 -22.95
CA ARG A 26 21.97 -20.86 -24.19
C ARG A 26 20.45 -20.63 -24.14
N ARG A 27 19.80 -20.93 -23.00
CA ARG A 27 18.38 -20.71 -22.81
C ARG A 27 18.00 -19.21 -22.83
N LEU A 28 18.83 -18.38 -22.19
CA LEU A 28 18.65 -16.93 -22.25
C LEU A 28 18.72 -16.44 -23.71
N GLY A 29 19.80 -16.76 -24.43
CA GLY A 29 19.95 -16.36 -25.83
C GLY A 29 18.83 -16.86 -26.76
N ALA A 30 18.34 -18.10 -26.53
CA ALA A 30 17.22 -18.64 -27.30
C ALA A 30 15.89 -17.89 -27.05
N ILE A 31 15.65 -17.46 -25.81
CA ILE A 31 14.45 -16.66 -25.47
C ILE A 31 14.57 -15.26 -26.09
N GLU A 32 15.70 -14.56 -25.92
CA GLU A 32 15.95 -13.25 -26.49
C GLU A 32 15.84 -13.26 -28.03
N SER A 33 16.45 -14.27 -28.67
CA SER A 33 16.34 -14.46 -30.11
C SER A 33 14.91 -14.68 -30.59
N ARG A 34 14.12 -15.47 -29.88
CA ARG A 34 12.70 -15.71 -30.21
C ARG A 34 11.83 -14.47 -30.04
N LEU A 35 12.10 -13.66 -29.02
CA LEU A 35 11.35 -12.44 -28.73
C LEU A 35 11.86 -11.21 -29.53
N GLY A 36 13.05 -11.30 -30.13
CA GLY A 36 13.66 -10.21 -30.87
C GLY A 36 14.14 -9.04 -30.00
N VAL A 37 14.22 -9.23 -28.68
CA VAL A 37 14.61 -8.18 -27.73
C VAL A 37 15.61 -8.72 -26.71
N ARG A 38 16.51 -7.86 -26.22
CA ARG A 38 17.36 -8.19 -25.08
C ARG A 38 16.57 -8.03 -23.78
N LEU A 39 16.71 -9.02 -22.90
CA LEU A 39 16.05 -9.04 -21.59
C LEU A 39 17.03 -8.67 -20.47
N PHE A 40 18.34 -8.85 -20.70
CA PHE A 40 19.37 -8.46 -19.75
C PHE A 40 20.53 -7.77 -20.46
N ASP A 41 21.01 -6.71 -19.82
CA ASP A 41 22.29 -6.08 -20.14
C ASP A 41 23.39 -6.61 -19.24
N ARG A 42 24.57 -6.82 -19.82
CA ARG A 42 25.75 -7.21 -19.07
C ARG A 42 26.60 -5.98 -18.73
N LYS A 43 26.65 -5.62 -17.45
CA LYS A 43 27.51 -4.57 -16.90
C LYS A 43 28.42 -5.15 -15.82
N ASP A 44 29.73 -4.98 -15.97
CA ASP A 44 30.76 -5.37 -14.96
C ASP A 44 30.64 -6.82 -14.48
N GLY A 45 30.28 -7.74 -15.37
CA GLY A 45 30.08 -9.15 -15.05
C GLY A 45 28.72 -9.51 -14.45
N ALA A 46 27.88 -8.51 -14.11
CA ALA A 46 26.51 -8.68 -13.65
C ALA A 46 25.50 -8.59 -14.79
N TYR A 47 24.34 -9.19 -14.59
CA TYR A 47 23.19 -9.14 -15.49
C TYR A 47 22.10 -8.26 -14.88
N ALA A 48 21.88 -7.08 -15.45
CA ALA A 48 20.81 -6.17 -15.10
C ALA A 48 19.63 -6.31 -16.09
N ALA A 49 18.40 -6.35 -15.61
CA ALA A 49 17.25 -6.41 -16.48
C ALA A 49 17.09 -5.14 -17.31
N THR A 50 16.77 -5.27 -18.59
CA THR A 50 16.30 -4.18 -19.45
C THR A 50 14.83 -3.87 -19.13
N ALA A 51 14.25 -2.79 -19.69
CA ALA A 51 12.82 -2.51 -19.56
C ALA A 51 11.94 -3.69 -20.01
N ALA A 52 12.30 -4.35 -21.14
CA ALA A 52 11.62 -5.56 -21.60
C ALA A 52 11.86 -6.76 -20.64
N GLY A 53 13.06 -6.85 -20.07
CA GLY A 53 13.40 -7.82 -19.04
C GLY A 53 12.57 -7.64 -17.77
N GLU A 54 12.42 -6.43 -17.26
CA GLU A 54 11.59 -6.13 -16.10
C GLU A 54 10.12 -6.50 -16.33
N ASP A 55 9.57 -6.21 -17.50
CA ASP A 55 8.19 -6.58 -17.84
C ASP A 55 8.00 -8.09 -17.89
N LEU A 56 8.94 -8.81 -18.49
CA LEU A 56 8.95 -10.27 -18.48
C LEU A 56 9.08 -10.85 -17.07
N LEU A 57 9.96 -10.27 -16.23
CA LEU A 57 10.18 -10.71 -14.85
C LEU A 57 8.91 -10.55 -14.02
N ARG A 58 8.23 -9.41 -14.10
CA ARG A 58 6.92 -9.21 -13.45
C ARG A 58 5.91 -10.29 -13.84
N THR A 59 5.88 -10.67 -15.11
CA THR A 59 4.99 -11.73 -15.59
C THR A 59 5.43 -13.11 -15.11
N ALA A 60 6.73 -13.40 -15.13
CA ALA A 60 7.28 -14.68 -14.68
C ALA A 60 7.09 -14.90 -13.17
N GLU A 61 7.20 -13.84 -12.35
CA GLU A 61 6.90 -13.90 -10.90
C GLU A 61 5.43 -14.26 -10.63
N ARG A 62 4.51 -13.71 -11.42
CA ARG A 62 3.10 -14.07 -11.32
C ARG A 62 2.86 -15.55 -11.66
N VAL A 63 3.49 -16.05 -12.73
CA VAL A 63 3.37 -17.45 -13.12
C VAL A 63 3.96 -18.37 -12.05
N GLU A 64 5.12 -18.04 -11.48
CA GLU A 64 5.72 -18.79 -10.38
C GLU A 64 4.79 -18.85 -9.17
N ALA A 65 4.24 -17.72 -8.74
CA ALA A 65 3.28 -17.65 -7.64
C ALA A 65 2.01 -18.49 -7.89
N GLU A 66 1.52 -18.53 -9.14
CA GLU A 66 0.38 -19.39 -9.53
C GLU A 66 0.70 -20.88 -9.41
N VAL A 67 1.88 -21.29 -9.91
CA VAL A 67 2.32 -22.69 -9.81
C VAL A 67 2.47 -23.08 -8.35
N GLU A 68 3.13 -22.27 -7.54
CA GLU A 68 3.24 -22.52 -6.11
C GLU A 68 1.88 -22.58 -5.39
N ALA A 69 0.94 -21.70 -5.75
CA ALA A 69 -0.42 -21.73 -5.22
C ALA A 69 -1.17 -23.02 -5.61
N LEU A 70 -0.98 -23.49 -6.85
CA LEU A 70 -1.52 -24.76 -7.30
C LEU A 70 -0.93 -25.95 -6.52
N GLU A 71 0.40 -25.99 -6.36
CA GLU A 71 1.09 -27.02 -5.60
C GLU A 71 0.62 -27.06 -4.14
N ARG A 72 0.46 -25.90 -3.50
CA ARG A 72 -0.10 -25.78 -2.14
C ARG A 72 -1.52 -26.35 -2.05
N ARG A 73 -2.39 -26.05 -3.02
CA ARG A 73 -3.76 -26.58 -3.06
C ARG A 73 -3.78 -28.10 -3.22
N LEU A 74 -2.95 -28.62 -4.12
CA LEU A 74 -2.87 -30.05 -4.39
C LEU A 74 -2.26 -30.85 -3.22
N SER A 75 -1.33 -30.25 -2.48
CA SER A 75 -0.68 -30.89 -1.33
C SER A 75 -1.48 -30.81 -0.02
N GLY A 76 -2.68 -30.21 -0.03
CA GLY A 76 -3.50 -30.00 1.17
C GLY A 76 -2.88 -29.03 2.19
N GLN A 77 -1.83 -28.27 1.83
CA GLN A 77 -1.17 -27.30 2.70
C GLN A 77 -2.04 -26.08 2.97
N ASP A 78 -3.07 -25.83 2.16
CA ASP A 78 -4.03 -24.74 2.37
C ASP A 78 -4.83 -24.84 3.68
N ALA A 79 -4.86 -26.05 4.29
CA ALA A 79 -5.48 -26.26 5.61
C ALA A 79 -4.55 -25.90 6.78
N ARG A 80 -3.25 -25.65 6.55
CA ARG A 80 -2.29 -25.37 7.61
C ARG A 80 -2.17 -23.88 7.89
N LEU A 81 -1.99 -23.54 9.17
CA LEU A 81 -1.75 -22.18 9.65
C LEU A 81 -0.24 -21.91 9.73
N THR A 82 0.48 -22.14 8.63
CA THR A 82 1.93 -21.99 8.49
C THR A 82 2.29 -21.35 7.15
N GLY A 83 3.54 -20.86 7.03
CA GLY A 83 4.07 -20.28 5.79
C GLY A 83 4.00 -18.77 5.74
N THR A 84 4.19 -18.17 4.58
CA THR A 84 4.21 -16.71 4.41
C THR A 84 2.83 -16.19 4.02
N LEU A 85 2.44 -15.07 4.61
CA LEU A 85 1.31 -14.23 4.22
C LEU A 85 1.84 -12.86 3.79
N ARG A 86 1.59 -12.50 2.54
CA ARG A 86 1.98 -11.21 1.99
C ARG A 86 0.80 -10.24 1.99
N LEU A 87 0.98 -9.08 2.63
CA LEU A 87 -0.02 -8.03 2.74
C LEU A 87 0.44 -6.80 1.98
N THR A 88 -0.54 -5.99 1.52
CA THR A 88 -0.24 -4.64 1.02
C THR A 88 -1.23 -3.62 1.57
N ALA A 89 -0.71 -2.45 1.92
CA ALA A 89 -1.49 -1.31 2.39
C ALA A 89 -0.74 0.01 2.11
N PRO A 90 -1.42 1.17 2.13
CA PRO A 90 -0.78 2.48 2.24
C PRO A 90 -0.02 2.61 3.57
N ASP A 91 0.94 3.52 3.60
CA ASP A 91 1.85 3.71 4.73
C ASP A 91 1.15 4.08 6.04
N ASP A 92 0.19 4.99 6.00
CA ASP A 92 -0.61 5.44 7.14
C ASP A 92 -1.48 4.31 7.73
N ILE A 93 -2.13 3.54 6.86
CA ILE A 93 -2.93 2.37 7.26
C ILE A 93 -2.04 1.29 7.86
N ALA A 94 -0.88 1.05 7.24
CA ALA A 94 0.07 0.07 7.74
C ALA A 94 0.56 0.43 9.14
N GLU A 95 1.01 1.66 9.34
CA GLU A 95 1.58 2.12 10.60
C GLU A 95 0.51 2.23 11.71
N VAL A 96 -0.61 2.90 11.42
CA VAL A 96 -1.57 3.26 12.47
C VAL A 96 -2.56 2.13 12.76
N LEU A 97 -3.00 1.40 11.74
CA LEU A 97 -4.05 0.39 11.89
C LEU A 97 -3.52 -1.04 11.91
N LEU A 98 -2.60 -1.40 10.97
CA LEU A 98 -2.20 -2.79 10.82
C LEU A 98 -1.18 -3.25 11.86
N MET A 99 -0.19 -2.44 12.25
CA MET A 99 0.90 -2.91 13.12
C MET A 99 0.40 -3.57 14.42
N PRO A 100 -0.51 -2.97 15.22
CA PRO A 100 -1.01 -3.61 16.44
C PRO A 100 -1.78 -4.91 16.14
N LEU A 101 -2.53 -4.97 15.03
CA LEU A 101 -3.32 -6.14 14.64
C LEU A 101 -2.43 -7.28 14.12
N LEU A 102 -1.36 -6.96 13.39
CA LEU A 102 -0.38 -7.93 12.93
C LEU A 102 0.44 -8.51 14.10
N ALA A 103 0.73 -7.70 15.12
CA ALA A 103 1.34 -8.16 16.35
C ALA A 103 0.43 -9.15 17.09
N GLU A 104 -0.87 -8.84 17.21
CA GLU A 104 -1.88 -9.75 17.79
C GLU A 104 -1.95 -11.07 16.99
N PHE A 105 -2.00 -10.97 15.65
CA PHE A 105 -2.04 -12.14 14.78
C PHE A 105 -0.82 -13.04 14.94
N ARG A 106 0.39 -12.46 14.96
CA ARG A 106 1.64 -13.20 15.16
C ARG A 106 1.69 -13.91 16.51
N GLY A 107 1.14 -13.30 17.55
CA GLY A 107 1.01 -13.95 18.87
C GLY A 107 0.13 -15.20 18.84
N ARG A 108 -0.92 -15.23 17.99
CA ARG A 108 -1.80 -16.39 17.82
C ARG A 108 -1.26 -17.46 16.87
N TYR A 109 -0.53 -17.03 15.85
CA TYR A 109 -0.05 -17.91 14.76
C TYR A 109 1.45 -17.70 14.52
N PRO A 110 2.31 -18.19 15.42
CA PRO A 110 3.77 -17.95 15.37
C PRO A 110 4.45 -18.59 14.17
N ASP A 111 3.83 -19.61 13.55
CA ASP A 111 4.38 -20.31 12.38
C ASP A 111 4.05 -19.62 11.04
N ILE A 112 3.32 -18.49 11.08
CA ILE A 112 3.04 -17.67 9.91
C ILE A 112 4.02 -16.49 9.85
N THR A 113 4.77 -16.39 8.77
CA THR A 113 5.60 -15.21 8.46
C THR A 113 4.74 -14.17 7.77
N LEU A 114 4.80 -12.92 8.24
CA LEU A 114 4.11 -11.79 7.62
C LEU A 114 5.11 -10.99 6.77
N ASP A 115 4.73 -10.73 5.52
CA ASP A 115 5.47 -9.90 4.57
C ASP A 115 4.58 -8.71 4.17
N LEU A 116 4.94 -7.49 4.60
CA LEU A 116 4.15 -6.29 4.37
C LEU A 116 4.80 -5.41 3.30
N VAL A 117 4.07 -5.17 2.23
CA VAL A 117 4.47 -4.28 1.13
C VAL A 117 3.71 -2.97 1.24
N ILE A 118 4.43 -1.90 1.50
CA ILE A 118 3.87 -0.54 1.50
C ILE A 118 3.80 -0.03 0.06
N ASP A 119 2.60 0.36 -0.35
CA ASP A 119 2.40 1.00 -1.66
C ASP A 119 1.27 2.04 -1.57
N ASN A 120 1.64 3.30 -1.72
CA ASN A 120 0.71 4.44 -1.69
C ASN A 120 -0.02 4.67 -3.02
N ARG A 121 0.34 3.95 -4.08
CA ARG A 121 -0.32 4.04 -5.38
C ARG A 121 -1.61 3.22 -5.41
N MET A 122 -2.65 3.76 -6.00
CA MET A 122 -3.98 3.12 -6.08
C MET A 122 -4.05 1.87 -6.99
N LEU A 123 -3.00 1.55 -7.77
CA LEU A 123 -3.09 0.69 -8.96
C LEU A 123 -2.49 -0.72 -8.85
N SER A 124 -1.92 -1.17 -7.73
CA SER A 124 -1.10 -2.40 -7.73
C SER A 124 -1.82 -3.71 -7.37
N LEU A 125 -3.11 -3.70 -7.05
CA LEU A 125 -3.84 -4.89 -6.59
C LEU A 125 -4.09 -5.96 -7.66
N THR A 126 -4.09 -5.59 -8.94
CA THR A 126 -4.41 -6.51 -10.04
C THR A 126 -3.27 -7.44 -10.41
N ARG A 127 -2.06 -7.26 -9.84
CA ARG A 127 -0.85 -8.00 -10.24
C ARG A 127 -0.51 -9.21 -9.36
N ARG A 128 -1.40 -9.63 -8.43
CA ARG A 128 -1.15 -10.74 -7.48
C ARG A 128 0.14 -10.56 -6.65
N GLU A 129 0.53 -9.33 -6.37
CA GLU A 129 1.73 -8.99 -5.59
C GLU A 129 1.54 -9.20 -4.08
N ALA A 130 0.29 -9.47 -3.63
CA ALA A 130 -0.03 -9.75 -2.24
C ALA A 130 -1.22 -10.71 -2.11
N ASP A 131 -1.28 -11.47 -1.00
CA ASP A 131 -2.37 -12.37 -0.65
C ASP A 131 -3.58 -11.59 -0.13
N ILE A 132 -3.33 -10.52 0.62
CA ILE A 132 -4.34 -9.66 1.24
C ILE A 132 -3.97 -8.20 1.00
N ALA A 133 -4.98 -7.38 0.72
CA ALA A 133 -4.82 -5.94 0.61
C ALA A 133 -5.84 -5.20 1.48
N LEU A 134 -5.36 -4.20 2.23
CA LEU A 134 -6.21 -3.27 2.95
C LEU A 134 -6.11 -1.91 2.25
N ARG A 135 -7.19 -1.49 1.59
CA ARG A 135 -7.16 -0.33 0.68
C ARG A 135 -8.36 0.59 0.84
N PRO A 136 -8.12 1.92 0.88
CA PRO A 136 -9.17 2.91 0.71
C PRO A 136 -9.56 2.97 -0.78
N THR A 137 -10.83 2.69 -1.09
CA THR A 137 -11.38 2.82 -2.45
C THR A 137 -12.91 2.86 -2.41
N LEU A 138 -13.52 3.57 -3.35
CA LEU A 138 -14.97 3.53 -3.57
C LEU A 138 -15.36 2.38 -4.50
N GLU A 139 -14.44 1.96 -5.36
CA GLU A 139 -14.66 0.95 -6.39
C GLU A 139 -13.55 -0.09 -6.32
N PRO A 140 -13.74 -1.20 -5.59
CA PRO A 140 -12.77 -2.29 -5.58
C PRO A 140 -12.70 -2.96 -6.95
N PRO A 141 -11.51 -3.42 -7.40
CA PRO A 141 -11.36 -4.13 -8.67
C PRO A 141 -12.23 -5.40 -8.71
N GLU A 142 -12.94 -5.64 -9.83
CA GLU A 142 -13.79 -6.83 -10.04
C GLU A 142 -13.02 -8.16 -9.95
N SER A 143 -11.72 -8.15 -10.24
CA SER A 143 -10.85 -9.33 -10.15
C SER A 143 -10.57 -9.77 -8.71
N LEU A 144 -10.93 -8.97 -7.72
CA LEU A 144 -10.72 -9.25 -6.30
C LEU A 144 -12.04 -9.52 -5.60
N THR A 145 -11.98 -10.28 -4.52
CA THR A 145 -13.10 -10.47 -3.60
C THR A 145 -12.75 -9.87 -2.25
N GLY A 146 -13.75 -9.38 -1.53
CA GLY A 146 -13.49 -8.78 -0.23
C GLY A 146 -14.72 -8.29 0.50
N ARG A 147 -14.46 -7.59 1.60
CA ARG A 147 -15.49 -7.00 2.45
C ARG A 147 -15.19 -5.52 2.67
N ARG A 148 -16.21 -4.71 2.57
CA ARG A 148 -16.17 -3.34 3.06
C ARG A 148 -16.09 -3.37 4.60
N VAL A 149 -15.10 -2.71 5.15
CA VAL A 149 -14.84 -2.70 6.60
C VAL A 149 -15.52 -1.52 7.26
N ALA A 150 -15.26 -0.31 6.77
CA ALA A 150 -15.77 0.94 7.32
C ALA A 150 -15.74 2.05 6.26
N THR A 151 -16.41 3.17 6.53
CA THR A 151 -16.10 4.44 5.88
C THR A 151 -14.88 5.04 6.56
N LEU A 152 -13.94 5.55 5.76
CA LEU A 152 -12.85 6.41 6.22
C LEU A 152 -13.24 7.86 5.96
N SER A 153 -13.16 8.68 6.99
CA SER A 153 -13.29 10.13 6.84
C SER A 153 -11.93 10.81 6.94
N ALA A 154 -11.74 11.86 6.16
CA ALA A 154 -10.56 12.71 6.24
C ALA A 154 -11.02 14.16 6.46
N THR A 155 -10.16 14.95 7.11
CA THR A 155 -10.42 16.38 7.33
C THR A 155 -9.11 17.16 7.35
N VAL A 156 -9.21 18.46 7.56
CA VAL A 156 -8.07 19.37 7.60
C VAL A 156 -7.48 19.43 9.00
N TYR A 157 -6.17 19.23 9.09
CA TYR A 157 -5.39 19.31 10.33
C TYR A 157 -4.32 20.39 10.27
N ARG A 158 -4.01 20.94 11.43
CA ARG A 158 -2.86 21.82 11.66
C ARG A 158 -2.08 21.37 12.90
N THR A 159 -0.87 21.89 13.07
CA THR A 159 -0.14 21.71 14.34
C THR A 159 -0.90 22.34 15.52
N SER A 160 -0.86 21.69 16.68
CA SER A 160 -1.34 22.25 17.96
C SER A 160 -0.39 23.28 18.55
N GLY A 161 0.86 23.37 18.06
CA GLY A 161 1.88 24.25 18.58
C GLY A 161 1.66 25.74 18.21
N ARG A 162 2.27 26.63 19.00
CA ARG A 162 2.21 28.10 18.81
C ARG A 162 2.89 28.63 17.54
N LEU A 163 3.54 27.79 16.74
CA LEU A 163 4.25 28.19 15.51
C LEU A 163 3.33 28.71 14.40
N VAL A 164 2.04 28.43 14.48
CA VAL A 164 1.05 29.02 13.56
C VAL A 164 0.52 30.30 14.20
N ARG A 165 0.92 31.46 13.66
CA ARG A 165 0.37 32.77 14.05
C ARG A 165 -1.16 32.65 14.06
N ALA A 166 -1.73 32.98 15.22
CA ALA A 166 -3.15 33.02 15.44
C ALA A 166 -3.83 33.85 14.33
N ALA A 167 -4.62 33.20 13.52
CA ALA A 167 -5.53 33.86 12.61
C ALA A 167 -6.85 33.13 12.69
N GLY A 168 -7.86 33.82 13.18
CA GLY A 168 -9.26 33.49 13.08
C GLY A 168 -9.69 32.15 13.71
N ASP A 169 -10.91 32.06 14.17
CA ASP A 169 -11.55 30.83 14.60
C ASP A 169 -11.39 29.73 13.54
N ALA A 170 -11.23 28.49 14.01
CA ALA A 170 -11.05 27.30 13.17
C ALA A 170 -12.15 27.11 12.09
N GLY A 171 -13.27 27.84 12.22
CA GLY A 171 -14.39 27.83 11.27
C GLY A 171 -14.34 28.89 10.15
N ASP A 172 -13.40 29.85 10.18
CA ASP A 172 -13.32 30.89 9.13
C ASP A 172 -12.58 30.36 7.90
N ARG A 173 -13.35 30.01 6.86
CA ARG A 173 -12.83 29.53 5.58
C ARG A 173 -11.86 30.54 4.92
N ALA A 174 -12.11 31.84 5.05
CA ALA A 174 -11.23 32.85 4.48
C ALA A 174 -9.86 32.85 5.15
N ALA A 175 -9.81 32.57 6.46
CA ALA A 175 -8.59 32.57 7.22
C ALA A 175 -7.68 31.36 6.91
N TRP A 176 -8.22 30.16 6.73
CA TRP A 176 -7.39 28.99 6.43
C TRP A 176 -7.08 28.82 4.94
N ALA A 177 -7.91 29.35 4.04
CA ALA A 177 -7.64 29.31 2.59
C ALA A 177 -6.37 30.06 2.19
N GLN A 178 -5.95 31.06 2.95
CA GLN A 178 -4.72 31.86 2.74
C GLN A 178 -3.50 31.31 3.47
N ARG A 179 -3.57 30.12 4.05
CA ARG A 179 -2.45 29.48 4.72
C ARG A 179 -1.65 28.62 3.76
N ASP A 180 -0.41 28.28 4.17
CA ASP A 180 0.35 27.26 3.47
C ASP A 180 -0.31 25.89 3.61
N TRP A 181 -0.32 25.15 2.52
CA TRP A 181 -0.91 23.83 2.43
C TRP A 181 0.09 22.77 2.06
N ILE A 182 -0.15 21.60 2.62
CA ILE A 182 0.53 20.35 2.30
C ILE A 182 -0.43 19.54 1.42
N ALA A 183 0.06 19.12 0.27
CA ALA A 183 -0.74 18.40 -0.72
C ALA A 183 -0.06 17.08 -1.15
N TRP A 184 -0.79 16.27 -1.87
CA TRP A 184 -0.24 15.15 -2.60
C TRP A 184 0.65 15.62 -3.74
N GLU A 185 1.66 14.80 -4.08
CA GLU A 185 2.38 14.90 -5.35
C GLU A 185 1.40 14.88 -6.51
N GLU A 186 1.67 15.62 -7.58
CA GLU A 186 0.77 15.70 -8.73
C GLU A 186 0.52 14.33 -9.35
N GLY A 187 -0.75 14.00 -9.54
CA GLY A 187 -1.16 12.71 -10.09
C GLY A 187 -1.10 11.52 -9.12
N ALA A 188 -0.65 11.70 -7.85
CA ALA A 188 -0.50 10.58 -6.90
C ALA A 188 -1.66 10.64 -5.93
N GLY A 189 -2.37 11.26 -5.42
CA GLY A 189 -3.34 11.18 -4.33
C GLY A 189 -4.76 10.83 -4.77
N PRO A 190 -5.66 10.68 -3.81
CA PRO A 190 -7.05 10.43 -4.09
C PRO A 190 -7.69 11.59 -4.90
N PRO A 191 -8.43 11.30 -6.00
CA PRO A 191 -9.06 12.35 -6.80
C PRO A 191 -10.03 13.25 -6.02
N ALA A 192 -10.65 12.72 -4.97
CA ALA A 192 -11.53 13.49 -4.08
C ALA A 192 -10.77 14.60 -3.35
N VAL A 193 -9.58 14.30 -2.83
CA VAL A 193 -8.70 15.27 -2.14
C VAL A 193 -8.23 16.34 -3.13
N ALA A 194 -7.79 15.94 -4.32
CA ALA A 194 -7.37 16.90 -5.35
C ALA A 194 -8.50 17.85 -5.75
N ARG A 195 -9.71 17.33 -5.97
CA ARG A 195 -10.90 18.16 -6.27
C ARG A 195 -11.28 19.08 -5.12
N TRP A 196 -11.18 18.60 -3.90
CA TRP A 196 -11.49 19.42 -2.73
C TRP A 196 -10.49 20.57 -2.58
N LEU A 197 -9.20 20.31 -2.70
CA LEU A 197 -8.15 21.34 -2.68
C LEU A 197 -8.36 22.37 -3.79
N ALA A 198 -8.58 21.94 -5.03
CA ALA A 198 -8.81 22.85 -6.17
C ALA A 198 -10.02 23.79 -5.99
N ARG A 199 -11.02 23.39 -5.20
CA ARG A 199 -12.21 24.21 -4.91
C ARG A 199 -12.06 25.17 -3.74
N ASN A 200 -11.09 24.90 -2.85
CA ASN A 200 -11.03 25.55 -1.55
C ASN A 200 -9.70 26.28 -1.30
N VAL A 201 -8.65 26.01 -2.07
CA VAL A 201 -7.30 26.51 -1.85
C VAL A 201 -6.74 27.07 -3.14
N ASP A 202 -6.13 28.26 -3.07
CA ASP A 202 -5.36 28.78 -4.20
C ASP A 202 -4.10 27.92 -4.40
N PRO A 203 -3.80 27.45 -5.62
CA PRO A 203 -2.60 26.67 -5.91
C PRO A 203 -1.29 27.33 -5.45
N GLY A 204 -1.24 28.69 -5.39
CA GLY A 204 -0.10 29.45 -4.90
C GLY A 204 0.22 29.25 -3.41
N HIS A 205 -0.75 28.74 -2.64
CA HIS A 205 -0.57 28.43 -1.22
C HIS A 205 -0.11 26.97 -0.95
N ILE A 206 0.10 26.14 -1.99
CA ILE A 206 0.62 24.81 -1.79
C ILE A 206 2.15 24.88 -1.68
N GLY A 207 2.66 24.93 -0.45
CA GLY A 207 4.08 25.06 -0.13
C GLY A 207 4.84 23.74 -0.05
N TYR A 208 4.15 22.60 0.08
CA TYR A 208 4.77 21.29 0.23
C TYR A 208 3.94 20.16 -0.41
N ARG A 209 4.62 19.19 -1.02
CA ARG A 209 3.97 18.01 -1.63
C ARG A 209 4.67 16.72 -1.22
N SER A 210 3.88 15.66 -0.98
CA SER A 210 4.39 14.32 -0.69
C SER A 210 3.39 13.26 -1.13
N ASN A 211 3.86 12.08 -1.53
CA ASN A 211 3.05 10.91 -1.84
C ASN A 211 2.87 9.96 -0.63
N SER A 212 3.20 10.41 0.57
CA SER A 212 3.12 9.68 1.83
C SER A 212 2.28 10.46 2.85
N LEU A 213 1.20 9.87 3.34
CA LEU A 213 0.35 10.48 4.39
C LEU A 213 1.08 10.58 5.72
N LEU A 214 1.95 9.63 6.06
CA LEU A 214 2.80 9.74 7.25
C LEU A 214 3.74 10.95 7.15
N ASN A 215 4.30 11.20 5.98
CA ASN A 215 5.15 12.36 5.76
C ASN A 215 4.34 13.66 5.77
N GLN A 216 3.15 13.70 5.17
CA GLN A 216 2.26 14.87 5.23
C GLN A 216 1.86 15.20 6.67
N ALA A 217 1.56 14.19 7.50
CA ALA A 217 1.29 14.40 8.94
C ALA A 217 2.52 14.94 9.66
N SER A 218 3.71 14.43 9.35
CA SER A 218 4.97 14.94 9.92
C SER A 218 5.24 16.40 9.53
N ALA A 219 4.98 16.76 8.27
CA ALA A 219 5.08 18.13 7.78
C ALA A 219 4.09 19.09 8.48
N ALA A 220 2.83 18.62 8.69
CA ALA A 220 1.82 19.37 9.42
C ALA A 220 2.23 19.59 10.89
N ARG A 221 2.75 18.56 11.57
CA ARG A 221 3.30 18.67 12.93
C ARG A 221 4.43 19.69 13.02
N ALA A 222 5.31 19.71 12.03
CA ALA A 222 6.42 20.65 11.93
C ALA A 222 5.96 22.09 11.60
N GLY A 223 4.67 22.32 11.30
CA GLY A 223 4.11 23.62 11.01
C GLY A 223 4.33 24.10 9.57
N LEU A 224 4.63 23.20 8.61
CA LEU A 224 4.79 23.55 7.20
C LEU A 224 3.48 24.00 6.54
N GLY A 225 2.32 23.67 7.12
CA GLY A 225 1.03 24.07 6.58
C GLY A 225 -0.12 23.21 7.10
N LEU A 226 -1.28 23.42 6.49
CA LEU A 226 -2.48 22.61 6.70
C LEU A 226 -2.40 21.34 5.84
N ALA A 227 -2.85 20.21 6.37
CA ALA A 227 -2.89 18.95 5.65
C ALA A 227 -4.28 18.30 5.72
N ILE A 228 -4.70 17.65 4.63
CA ILE A 228 -5.86 16.75 4.65
C ILE A 228 -5.37 15.36 5.04
N LEU A 229 -5.74 14.91 6.24
CA LEU A 229 -5.36 13.62 6.78
C LEU A 229 -6.58 12.79 7.15
N PRO A 230 -6.50 11.44 7.10
CA PRO A 230 -7.52 10.58 7.67
C PRO A 230 -7.74 10.85 9.15
N CYS A 231 -9.00 10.82 9.60
CA CYS A 231 -9.35 11.08 10.99
C CYS A 231 -8.67 10.10 11.96
N PHE A 232 -8.58 8.82 11.59
CA PHE A 232 -7.91 7.83 12.43
C PHE A 232 -6.42 8.13 12.69
N GLN A 233 -5.77 8.88 11.80
CA GLN A 233 -4.38 9.30 11.94
C GLN A 233 -4.28 10.66 12.66
N GLY A 234 -5.04 11.65 12.21
CA GLY A 234 -4.95 13.01 12.74
C GLY A 234 -5.44 13.15 14.17
N ASP A 235 -6.54 12.46 14.53
CA ASP A 235 -7.13 12.55 15.88
C ASP A 235 -6.32 11.83 16.96
N THR A 236 -5.48 10.87 16.55
CA THR A 236 -4.61 10.15 17.49
C THR A 236 -3.27 10.82 17.72
N ASP A 237 -2.97 11.85 16.94
CA ASP A 237 -1.74 12.61 17.07
C ASP A 237 -1.94 13.80 18.01
N PRO A 238 -1.29 13.83 19.21
CA PRO A 238 -1.45 14.91 20.20
C PRO A 238 -0.92 16.26 19.70
N HIS A 239 -0.15 16.27 18.63
CA HIS A 239 0.43 17.48 18.04
C HIS A 239 -0.41 18.04 16.87
N LEU A 240 -1.53 17.40 16.53
CA LEU A 240 -2.43 17.83 15.48
C LEU A 240 -3.80 18.18 16.07
N VAL A 241 -4.46 19.15 15.46
CA VAL A 241 -5.84 19.52 15.78
C VAL A 241 -6.65 19.70 14.50
N ARG A 242 -7.91 19.30 14.54
CA ARG A 242 -8.85 19.52 13.43
C ARG A 242 -9.07 21.01 13.22
N VAL A 243 -9.21 21.41 11.95
CA VAL A 243 -9.56 22.76 11.53
C VAL A 243 -11.02 22.86 11.15
N ILE A 244 -11.58 21.81 10.55
CA ILE A 244 -12.98 21.72 10.15
C ILE A 244 -13.52 20.33 10.48
N ASP A 245 -14.85 20.19 10.56
CA ASP A 245 -15.49 18.88 10.63
C ASP A 245 -15.25 18.10 9.33
N PRO A 246 -15.19 16.74 9.41
CA PRO A 246 -14.93 15.91 8.23
C PRO A 246 -16.02 16.08 7.16
N PRO A 247 -15.68 16.68 5.99
CA PRO A 247 -16.66 16.86 4.93
C PRO A 247 -16.93 15.51 4.22
N GLU A 248 -18.17 15.26 3.85
CA GLU A 248 -18.59 14.07 3.12
C GLU A 248 -17.79 13.87 1.82
N ALA A 249 -17.41 14.96 1.17
CA ALA A 249 -16.59 14.93 -0.06
C ALA A 249 -15.19 14.32 0.11
N LEU A 250 -14.71 14.14 1.34
CA LEU A 250 -13.43 13.52 1.68
C LEU A 250 -13.60 12.11 2.28
N GLN A 251 -14.79 11.53 2.18
CA GLN A 251 -15.03 10.16 2.60
C GLN A 251 -14.63 9.16 1.51
N THR A 252 -14.18 8.00 1.94
CA THR A 252 -13.92 6.82 1.11
C THR A 252 -14.25 5.56 1.89
N ASP A 253 -14.26 4.41 1.22
CA ASP A 253 -14.50 3.14 1.90
C ASP A 253 -13.18 2.38 2.11
N LEU A 254 -13.01 1.77 3.29
CA LEU A 254 -11.92 0.85 3.56
C LEU A 254 -12.35 -0.57 3.20
N TRP A 255 -11.60 -1.18 2.31
CA TRP A 255 -11.84 -2.54 1.85
C TRP A 255 -10.71 -3.47 2.24
N LEU A 256 -11.11 -4.65 2.73
CA LEU A 256 -10.23 -5.79 2.94
C LEU A 256 -10.42 -6.77 1.78
N LEU A 257 -9.40 -6.89 0.94
CA LEU A 257 -9.46 -7.56 -0.37
C LEU A 257 -8.49 -8.74 -0.42
N THR A 258 -8.86 -9.77 -1.20
CA THR A 258 -8.01 -10.93 -1.51
C THR A 258 -8.36 -11.46 -2.88
N HIS A 259 -7.48 -12.30 -3.45
CA HIS A 259 -7.81 -13.02 -4.67
C HIS A 259 -8.83 -14.15 -4.38
N PRO A 260 -9.81 -14.40 -5.26
CA PRO A 260 -10.81 -15.47 -5.06
C PRO A 260 -10.21 -16.83 -4.73
N ASP A 261 -9.11 -17.19 -5.38
CA ASP A 261 -8.41 -18.47 -5.21
C ASP A 261 -7.78 -18.62 -3.82
N LEU A 262 -7.34 -17.51 -3.21
CA LEU A 262 -6.67 -17.50 -1.91
C LEU A 262 -7.65 -17.45 -0.73
N ARG A 263 -8.90 -17.07 -0.96
CA ARG A 263 -9.92 -16.92 0.09
C ARG A 263 -10.12 -18.18 0.94
N ARG A 264 -9.84 -19.38 0.38
CA ARG A 264 -10.02 -20.67 1.06
C ARG A 264 -8.81 -21.10 1.87
N ALA A 265 -7.64 -20.53 1.66
CA ALA A 265 -6.43 -20.86 2.41
C ALA A 265 -6.62 -20.48 3.90
N ALA A 266 -6.37 -21.44 4.81
CA ALA A 266 -6.66 -21.26 6.24
C ALA A 266 -5.93 -20.07 6.83
N ARG A 267 -4.64 -19.85 6.48
CA ARG A 267 -3.85 -18.70 6.94
C ARG A 267 -4.40 -17.37 6.45
N VAL A 268 -4.86 -17.30 5.18
CA VAL A 268 -5.44 -16.09 4.59
C VAL A 268 -6.75 -15.77 5.29
N ARG A 269 -7.63 -16.78 5.46
CA ARG A 269 -8.90 -16.62 6.14
C ARG A 269 -8.73 -16.18 7.59
N ALA A 270 -7.80 -16.81 8.33
CA ALA A 270 -7.54 -16.46 9.72
C ALA A 270 -7.15 -14.97 9.89
N LEU A 271 -6.31 -14.43 9.00
CA LEU A 271 -5.94 -13.02 9.04
C LEU A 271 -7.07 -12.11 8.56
N LEU A 272 -7.80 -12.50 7.49
CA LEU A 272 -8.96 -11.74 7.01
C LEU A 272 -10.03 -11.58 8.09
N ASP A 273 -10.35 -12.66 8.81
CA ASP A 273 -11.36 -12.64 9.86
C ASP A 273 -10.91 -11.77 11.05
N LEU A 274 -9.66 -11.92 11.52
CA LEU A 274 -9.12 -11.07 12.57
C LEU A 274 -9.14 -9.58 12.19
N LEU A 275 -8.61 -9.25 11.00
CA LEU A 275 -8.57 -7.87 10.53
C LEU A 275 -9.98 -7.29 10.38
N TYR A 276 -10.91 -8.06 9.81
CA TYR A 276 -12.29 -7.61 9.64
C TYR A 276 -12.95 -7.29 10.98
N ASP A 277 -12.87 -8.19 11.95
CA ASP A 277 -13.51 -8.02 13.26
C ASP A 277 -12.92 -6.82 14.02
N ARG A 278 -11.59 -6.69 14.05
CA ARG A 278 -10.91 -5.59 14.76
C ARG A 278 -11.16 -4.23 14.11
N LEU A 279 -11.00 -4.15 12.80
CA LEU A 279 -11.22 -2.90 12.07
C LEU A 279 -12.69 -2.49 12.07
N ARG A 280 -13.62 -3.46 12.01
CA ARG A 280 -15.05 -3.19 12.11
C ARG A 280 -15.44 -2.60 13.48
N ALA A 281 -14.82 -3.07 14.55
CA ALA A 281 -14.99 -2.48 15.89
C ALA A 281 -14.49 -1.03 15.96
N MET A 282 -13.51 -0.65 15.13
CA MET A 282 -12.98 0.71 15.03
C MET A 282 -13.80 1.61 14.07
N ALA A 283 -14.86 1.12 13.44
CA ALA A 283 -15.60 1.84 12.40
C ALA A 283 -16.06 3.26 12.80
N PRO A 284 -16.54 3.54 14.02
CA PRO A 284 -16.90 4.91 14.43
C PRO A 284 -15.71 5.87 14.35
N ARG A 285 -14.54 5.47 14.87
CA ARG A 285 -13.31 6.26 14.83
C ARG A 285 -12.78 6.43 13.42
N LEU A 286 -12.85 5.39 12.58
CA LEU A 286 -12.47 5.47 11.18
C LEU A 286 -13.37 6.44 10.41
N GLY A 287 -14.66 6.51 10.75
CA GLY A 287 -15.64 7.47 10.23
C GLY A 287 -15.53 8.88 10.78
N GLY A 288 -14.54 9.14 11.65
CA GLY A 288 -14.30 10.48 12.19
C GLY A 288 -15.12 10.83 13.43
N ALA A 289 -15.78 9.85 14.08
CA ALA A 289 -16.34 10.09 15.40
C ALA A 289 -15.19 10.38 16.39
N THR A 290 -15.32 11.48 17.13
CA THR A 290 -14.44 11.77 18.26
C THR A 290 -14.98 11.01 19.48
N ASP A 291 -14.08 10.37 20.23
CA ASP A 291 -14.46 9.86 21.56
C ASP A 291 -14.94 11.04 22.42
N PRO A 292 -16.06 10.88 23.16
CA PRO A 292 -16.62 11.93 24.00
C PRO A 292 -15.69 12.35 25.13
#